data_e1721087edb50f4317b740acfb02d74e
#
_entry.id   e1721087edb50f4317b740acfb02d74e
#
_cell.length_a   1.000
_cell.length_b   1.000
_cell.length_c   1.000
_cell.angle_alpha   90.00
_cell.angle_beta   90.00
_cell.angle_gamma   90.00
#
_symmetry.space_group_name_H-M   'P 1'
#
loop_
_entity.id
_entity.type
_entity.pdbx_description
1 polymer ?
#
loop_
_entity_poly.entity_id
_entity_poly.type
_entity_poly.pdbx_seq_one_letter_code
_entity_poly.pdbx_strand_id
1 'polypeptide(L)'
;MKIKLKLNNKQKEIINDWINTSNYVYNKTIEEINNGHKINFISLRDKLVTNETKKYNPIYKLYDEVNLSLCNEKKDLNNNLNKLNKKKKKTEDDQNNIKDFIKKIEQINIKINDNKNLKKEAIKNIKFEKNNNINDWELNTPKDTRAGAVDDVCKAYNTAFTNLKRGNIKFFNMNYRKNDINNSSILISKQTIKIENNKIKLPKSSFSKEDLYIKIGNKTLKKNKNIVIENDNRLVKQKGEYYLLVPISVKQQAFKKPINYCGIDPGIRTFMTCFGNNGCIEYKHNKLLLDKLNKKLYYLKQLRTLSFHNKRVALNKIETKKNNIINEVHWKTINSILSSNDVILYGDIKSHNIVKKSKNSKLNQDFNDLKFYSFKQRLLYKSICYNKLVIMVNEAYTTKTCSCCGTINNNVGSSEIFNCTNCNKYIGRDVNAAKNILLKGIIKHL
;
A
#
# COMPACT_ATOMS: atom_id res chain seq x y z
N MET A 1 -3.11 7.72 4.95
CA MET A 1 -3.11 9.20 4.78
C MET A 1 -1.76 9.65 4.24
N LYS A 2 -1.69 10.71 3.38
CA LYS A 2 -0.44 11.27 2.84
C LYS A 2 -0.22 12.67 3.39
N ILE A 3 0.87 12.88 4.13
CA ILE A 3 1.21 14.15 4.78
C ILE A 3 2.45 14.73 4.08
N LYS A 4 2.38 15.95 3.54
CA LYS A 4 3.54 16.64 3.00
C LYS A 4 4.41 17.17 4.15
N LEU A 5 5.70 16.85 4.12
CA LEU A 5 6.68 17.30 5.10
C LEU A 5 7.33 18.61 4.66
N LYS A 6 7.44 19.55 5.58
CA LYS A 6 8.20 20.80 5.37
C LYS A 6 9.54 20.66 6.07
N LEU A 7 10.55 20.23 5.33
CA LEU A 7 11.89 19.96 5.82
C LEU A 7 12.80 21.17 5.62
N ASN A 8 13.66 21.44 6.61
CA ASN A 8 14.82 22.31 6.43
C ASN A 8 15.95 21.57 5.68
N ASN A 9 17.05 22.24 5.35
CA ASN A 9 18.10 21.63 4.54
C ASN A 9 18.80 20.49 5.29
N LYS A 10 19.10 20.67 6.57
CA LYS A 10 19.72 19.65 7.43
C LYS A 10 18.86 18.39 7.56
N GLN A 11 17.54 18.56 7.76
CA GLN A 11 16.60 17.44 7.77
C GLN A 11 16.55 16.71 6.43
N LYS A 12 16.63 17.43 5.31
CA LYS A 12 16.69 16.81 3.96
C LYS A 12 17.95 15.99 3.76
N GLU A 13 19.11 16.49 4.23
CA GLU A 13 20.38 15.77 4.17
C GLU A 13 20.28 14.46 4.95
N ILE A 14 19.90 14.50 6.22
CA ILE A 14 19.77 13.30 7.05
C ILE A 14 18.78 12.28 6.45
N ILE A 15 17.63 12.74 5.96
CA ILE A 15 16.65 11.84 5.33
C ILE A 15 17.19 11.27 4.01
N ASN A 16 17.95 12.02 3.24
CA ASN A 16 18.60 11.50 2.04
C ASN A 16 19.65 10.44 2.39
N ASP A 17 20.40 10.62 3.45
CA ASP A 17 21.36 9.62 3.94
C ASP A 17 20.64 8.34 4.37
N TRP A 18 19.50 8.44 5.05
CA TRP A 18 18.68 7.27 5.37
C TRP A 18 18.16 6.55 4.11
N ILE A 19 17.77 7.31 3.08
CA ILE A 19 17.34 6.74 1.80
C ILE A 19 18.51 6.02 1.12
N ASN A 20 19.69 6.63 1.09
CA ASN A 20 20.89 6.06 0.46
C ASN A 20 21.32 4.78 1.21
N THR A 21 21.37 4.81 2.53
CA THR A 21 21.66 3.63 3.36
C THR A 21 20.64 2.52 3.14
N SER A 22 19.34 2.87 3.09
CA SER A 22 18.28 1.89 2.83
C SER A 22 18.41 1.25 1.44
N ASN A 23 18.80 2.03 0.42
CA ASN A 23 19.06 1.50 -0.93
C ASN A 23 20.31 0.60 -0.95
N TYR A 24 21.35 0.97 -0.22
CA TYR A 24 22.55 0.14 -0.07
C TYR A 24 22.23 -1.21 0.56
N VAL A 25 21.52 -1.21 1.71
CA VAL A 25 21.11 -2.45 2.40
C VAL A 25 20.18 -3.29 1.52
N TYR A 26 19.27 -2.66 0.77
CA TYR A 26 18.42 -3.34 -0.21
C TYR A 26 19.25 -4.08 -1.26
N ASN A 27 20.22 -3.40 -1.85
CA ASN A 27 21.08 -3.97 -2.89
C ASN A 27 21.97 -5.09 -2.36
N LYS A 28 22.56 -4.90 -1.18
CA LYS A 28 23.34 -5.92 -0.47
C LYS A 28 22.50 -7.16 -0.13
N THR A 29 21.21 -6.97 0.19
CA THR A 29 20.29 -8.09 0.43
C THR A 29 20.04 -8.89 -0.85
N ILE A 30 19.89 -8.25 -2.00
CA ILE A 30 19.77 -8.95 -3.30
C ILE A 30 21.05 -9.74 -3.60
N GLU A 31 22.22 -9.15 -3.36
CA GLU A 31 23.51 -9.79 -3.58
C GLU A 31 23.65 -11.05 -2.72
N GLU A 32 23.31 -10.98 -1.45
CA GLU A 32 23.33 -12.13 -0.54
C GLU A 32 22.40 -13.27 -1.00
N ILE A 33 21.21 -12.93 -1.49
CA ILE A 33 20.28 -13.94 -2.02
C ILE A 33 20.82 -14.54 -3.32
N ASN A 34 21.40 -13.74 -4.20
CA ASN A 34 22.02 -14.22 -5.44
C ASN A 34 23.23 -15.12 -5.16
N ASN A 35 23.96 -14.88 -4.05
CA ASN A 35 25.06 -15.72 -3.58
C ASN A 35 24.57 -16.99 -2.82
N GLY A 36 23.27 -17.32 -2.89
CA GLY A 36 22.71 -18.57 -2.38
C GLY A 36 22.12 -18.48 -0.97
N HIS A 37 22.06 -17.29 -0.35
CA HIS A 37 21.41 -17.15 0.95
C HIS A 37 19.88 -17.34 0.80
N LYS A 38 19.29 -18.13 1.72
CA LYS A 38 17.82 -18.34 1.74
C LYS A 38 17.07 -17.03 1.94
N ILE A 39 15.92 -16.89 1.26
CA ILE A 39 15.02 -15.75 1.41
C ILE A 39 14.29 -15.83 2.76
N ASN A 40 14.99 -15.44 3.81
CA ASN A 40 14.49 -15.42 5.17
C ASN A 40 14.79 -14.06 5.79
N PHE A 41 13.75 -13.31 6.15
CA PHE A 41 13.88 -11.96 6.71
C PHE A 41 14.72 -11.94 7.98
N ILE A 42 14.50 -12.89 8.91
CA ILE A 42 15.21 -12.90 10.21
C ILE A 42 16.70 -13.12 9.99
N SER A 43 17.07 -14.15 9.23
CA SER A 43 18.46 -14.48 8.96
C SER A 43 19.20 -13.35 8.21
N LEU A 44 18.57 -12.78 7.17
CA LEU A 44 19.15 -11.67 6.40
C LEU A 44 19.26 -10.37 7.24
N ARG A 45 18.25 -10.06 8.06
CA ARG A 45 18.29 -8.94 8.99
C ARG A 45 19.41 -9.08 10.01
N ASP A 46 19.59 -10.27 10.59
CA ASP A 46 20.62 -10.51 11.58
C ASP A 46 22.02 -10.42 10.96
N LYS A 47 22.17 -10.85 9.70
CA LYS A 47 23.43 -10.73 8.95
C LYS A 47 23.76 -9.31 8.53
N LEU A 48 22.76 -8.53 8.06
CA LEU A 48 22.97 -7.26 7.34
C LEU A 48 22.59 -6.01 8.12
N VAL A 49 21.87 -6.14 9.24
CA VAL A 49 21.29 -4.97 9.96
C VAL A 49 21.60 -4.98 11.44
N THR A 50 21.70 -6.16 12.05
CA THR A 50 21.94 -6.27 13.50
C THR A 50 23.41 -6.02 13.81
N ASN A 51 23.72 -4.87 14.42
CA ASN A 51 25.09 -4.43 14.67
C ASN A 51 25.87 -5.36 15.61
N GLU A 52 25.19 -5.87 16.63
CA GLU A 52 25.77 -6.78 17.59
C GLU A 52 25.13 -8.15 17.43
N THR A 53 25.93 -9.13 17.10
CA THR A 53 25.51 -10.53 17.09
C THR A 53 25.80 -11.14 18.44
N LYS A 54 24.78 -11.74 19.04
CA LYS A 54 24.97 -12.57 20.21
C LYS A 54 25.79 -13.75 19.76
N LYS A 55 26.95 -13.97 20.39
CA LYS A 55 27.68 -15.21 20.17
C LYS A 55 26.73 -16.35 20.52
N TYR A 56 26.41 -17.20 19.55
CA TYR A 56 25.53 -18.35 19.77
C TYR A 56 26.16 -19.25 20.82
N ASN A 57 25.62 -19.22 22.04
CA ASN A 57 26.07 -20.10 23.10
C ASN A 57 25.19 -21.35 23.06
N PRO A 58 25.75 -22.56 22.89
CA PRO A 58 25.02 -23.83 22.94
C PRO A 58 24.11 -23.96 24.16
N ILE A 59 24.49 -23.33 25.26
CA ILE A 59 23.73 -23.26 26.52
C ILE A 59 22.27 -22.76 26.29
N TYR A 60 22.03 -21.82 25.33
CA TYR A 60 20.66 -21.35 25.09
C TYR A 60 19.77 -22.42 24.47
N LYS A 61 20.33 -23.22 23.59
CA LYS A 61 19.62 -24.35 22.98
C LYS A 61 19.19 -25.33 24.07
N LEU A 62 20.09 -25.57 25.03
CA LEU A 62 19.80 -26.42 26.19
C LEU A 62 18.63 -25.88 27.01
N TYR A 63 18.60 -24.57 27.34
CA TYR A 63 17.47 -23.96 28.07
C TYR A 63 16.17 -24.06 27.30
N ASP A 64 16.19 -23.89 25.98
CA ASP A 64 15.00 -24.00 25.15
C ASP A 64 14.50 -25.42 25.00
N GLU A 65 15.40 -26.41 24.92
CA GLU A 65 15.09 -27.84 24.90
C GLU A 65 14.48 -28.28 26.25
N VAL A 66 15.05 -27.85 27.37
CA VAL A 66 14.48 -28.11 28.72
C VAL A 66 13.09 -27.48 28.85
N ASN A 67 12.89 -26.25 28.42
CA ASN A 67 11.57 -25.60 28.46
C ASN A 67 10.57 -26.33 27.57
N LEU A 68 10.97 -26.79 26.38
CA LEU A 68 10.11 -27.54 25.48
C LEU A 68 9.66 -28.87 26.09
N SER A 69 10.60 -29.61 26.73
CA SER A 69 10.29 -30.82 27.45
C SER A 69 9.28 -30.62 28.57
N LEU A 70 9.53 -29.61 29.44
CA LEU A 70 8.61 -29.24 30.52
C LEU A 70 7.23 -28.81 30.03
N CYS A 71 7.16 -28.07 28.91
CA CYS A 71 5.90 -27.68 28.28
C CYS A 71 5.12 -28.87 27.72
N ASN A 72 5.79 -29.87 27.16
CA ASN A 72 5.17 -31.09 26.66
C ASN A 72 4.61 -31.91 27.83
N GLU A 73 5.40 -32.13 28.90
CA GLU A 73 4.97 -32.82 30.11
C GLU A 73 3.72 -32.14 30.72
N LYS A 74 3.74 -30.81 30.84
CA LYS A 74 2.58 -30.02 31.30
C LYS A 74 1.36 -30.22 30.42
N LYS A 75 1.54 -30.30 29.10
CA LYS A 75 0.45 -30.50 28.13
C LYS A 75 -0.20 -31.87 28.32
N ASP A 76 0.59 -32.89 28.56
CA ASP A 76 0.10 -34.26 28.77
C ASP A 76 -0.64 -34.39 30.10
N LEU A 77 -0.12 -33.79 31.16
CA LEU A 77 -0.83 -33.70 32.46
C LEU A 77 -2.16 -32.95 32.33
N ASN A 78 -2.20 -31.83 31.62
CA ASN A 78 -3.45 -31.08 31.38
C ASN A 78 -4.46 -31.91 30.56
N ASN A 79 -4.00 -32.68 29.57
CA ASN A 79 -4.87 -33.56 28.79
C ASN A 79 -5.49 -34.65 29.67
N ASN A 80 -4.72 -35.26 30.58
CA ASN A 80 -5.19 -36.26 31.51
C ASN A 80 -6.15 -35.67 32.56
N LEU A 81 -5.82 -34.49 33.09
CA LEU A 81 -6.71 -33.72 33.98
C LEU A 81 -8.06 -33.42 33.33
N ASN A 82 -8.05 -32.99 32.05
CA ASN A 82 -9.27 -32.70 31.30
C ASN A 82 -10.11 -33.97 31.04
N LYS A 83 -9.48 -35.14 30.83
CA LYS A 83 -10.18 -36.41 30.69
C LYS A 83 -10.92 -36.78 32.00
N LEU A 84 -10.22 -36.65 33.13
CA LEU A 84 -10.84 -36.94 34.45
C LEU A 84 -11.94 -35.93 34.78
N ASN A 85 -11.76 -34.67 34.45
CA ASN A 85 -12.79 -33.64 34.73
C ASN A 85 -14.07 -33.82 33.91
N LYS A 86 -14.01 -34.49 32.75
CA LYS A 86 -15.17 -34.78 31.90
C LYS A 86 -15.97 -35.99 32.34
N LYS A 87 -15.51 -36.80 33.31
CA LYS A 87 -16.29 -37.93 33.85
C LYS A 87 -17.52 -37.43 34.61
N LYS A 88 -18.71 -37.97 34.30
CA LYS A 88 -19.99 -37.61 34.96
C LYS A 88 -20.07 -38.08 36.42
N LYS A 89 -19.42 -39.18 36.77
CA LYS A 89 -19.24 -39.66 38.15
C LYS A 89 -17.75 -39.82 38.40
N LYS A 90 -17.25 -39.20 39.47
CA LYS A 90 -15.84 -39.25 39.89
C LYS A 90 -15.73 -40.15 41.10
N THR A 91 -14.79 -41.11 41.06
CA THR A 91 -14.44 -41.91 42.21
C THR A 91 -13.49 -41.13 43.13
N GLU A 92 -13.31 -41.62 44.37
CA GLU A 92 -12.34 -41.04 45.33
C GLU A 92 -10.92 -41.04 44.75
N ASP A 93 -10.55 -42.11 44.02
CA ASP A 93 -9.28 -42.22 43.29
C ASP A 93 -9.18 -41.17 42.17
N ASP A 94 -10.25 -40.86 41.43
CA ASP A 94 -10.27 -39.80 40.42
C ASP A 94 -10.02 -38.43 41.05
N GLN A 95 -10.54 -38.16 42.26
CA GLN A 95 -10.35 -36.90 42.98
C GLN A 95 -8.90 -36.76 43.47
N ASN A 96 -8.30 -37.83 43.97
CA ASN A 96 -6.92 -37.85 44.41
C ASN A 96 -5.95 -37.67 43.23
N ASN A 97 -6.22 -38.30 42.09
CA ASN A 97 -5.45 -38.12 40.86
C ASN A 97 -5.55 -36.67 40.31
N ILE A 98 -6.73 -36.04 40.41
CA ILE A 98 -6.90 -34.62 40.04
C ILE A 98 -6.02 -33.71 40.88
N LYS A 99 -6.00 -33.91 42.22
CA LYS A 99 -5.16 -33.14 43.13
C LYS A 99 -3.67 -33.34 42.84
N ASP A 100 -3.25 -34.55 42.57
CA ASP A 100 -1.86 -34.90 42.20
C ASP A 100 -1.44 -34.24 40.89
N PHE A 101 -2.29 -34.29 39.84
CA PHE A 101 -1.99 -33.62 38.57
C PHE A 101 -1.89 -32.11 38.72
N ILE A 102 -2.76 -31.47 39.50
CA ILE A 102 -2.70 -30.03 39.77
C ILE A 102 -1.36 -29.69 40.44
N LYS A 103 -0.97 -30.45 41.47
CA LYS A 103 0.31 -30.23 42.19
C LYS A 103 1.52 -30.40 41.26
N LYS A 104 1.51 -31.42 40.38
CA LYS A 104 2.57 -31.62 39.39
C LYS A 104 2.65 -30.49 38.38
N ILE A 105 1.49 -29.98 37.88
CA ILE A 105 1.43 -28.83 36.97
C ILE A 105 1.99 -27.58 37.64
N GLU A 106 1.71 -27.32 38.90
CA GLU A 106 2.27 -26.19 39.67
C GLU A 106 3.79 -26.32 39.78
N GLN A 107 4.31 -27.49 40.12
CA GLN A 107 5.76 -27.74 40.17
C GLN A 107 6.45 -27.52 38.83
N ILE A 108 5.83 -27.95 37.74
CA ILE A 108 6.35 -27.71 36.39
C ILE A 108 6.35 -26.22 36.05
N ASN A 109 5.31 -25.47 36.45
CA ASN A 109 5.26 -24.02 36.24
C ASN A 109 6.44 -23.31 36.96
N ILE A 110 6.76 -23.72 38.20
CA ILE A 110 7.92 -23.20 38.95
C ILE A 110 9.21 -23.50 38.17
N LYS A 111 9.43 -24.75 37.77
CA LYS A 111 10.62 -25.16 37.01
C LYS A 111 10.76 -24.37 35.67
N ILE A 112 9.66 -24.14 34.94
CA ILE A 112 9.68 -23.32 33.74
C ILE A 112 10.09 -21.90 34.04
N ASN A 113 9.61 -21.31 35.13
CA ASN A 113 9.95 -19.95 35.54
C ASN A 113 11.41 -19.83 35.96
N ASP A 114 11.91 -20.78 36.75
CA ASP A 114 13.30 -20.83 37.19
C ASP A 114 14.25 -20.95 36.00
N ASN A 115 13.94 -21.86 35.05
CA ASN A 115 14.73 -22.02 33.84
C ASN A 115 14.72 -20.76 32.96
N LYS A 116 13.59 -20.02 32.92
CA LYS A 116 13.52 -18.72 32.25
C LYS A 116 14.40 -17.66 32.94
N ASN A 117 14.47 -17.68 34.27
CA ASN A 117 15.30 -16.76 35.00
C ASN A 117 16.79 -17.09 34.82
N LEU A 118 17.17 -18.35 34.90
CA LEU A 118 18.54 -18.82 34.58
C LEU A 118 18.95 -18.43 33.17
N LYS A 119 18.05 -18.60 32.19
CA LYS A 119 18.27 -18.13 30.81
C LYS A 119 18.50 -16.61 30.78
N LYS A 120 17.73 -15.82 31.49
CA LYS A 120 17.91 -14.35 31.56
C LYS A 120 19.26 -13.95 32.15
N GLU A 121 19.70 -14.63 33.22
CA GLU A 121 21.02 -14.39 33.85
C GLU A 121 22.15 -14.79 32.91
N ALA A 122 22.04 -15.94 32.27
CA ALA A 122 22.99 -16.36 31.25
C ALA A 122 23.06 -15.34 30.11
N ILE A 123 21.93 -14.73 29.73
CA ILE A 123 21.86 -13.67 28.69
C ILE A 123 22.60 -12.40 29.13
N LYS A 124 22.59 -12.01 30.42
CA LYS A 124 23.30 -10.83 30.91
C LYS A 124 24.82 -10.94 30.74
N ASN A 125 25.34 -12.15 30.76
CA ASN A 125 26.78 -12.42 30.72
C ASN A 125 27.30 -12.66 29.29
N ILE A 126 26.48 -12.41 28.24
CA ILE A 126 26.91 -12.61 26.86
C ILE A 126 27.82 -11.48 26.41
N LYS A 127 28.98 -11.86 25.88
CA LYS A 127 29.80 -10.96 25.09
C LYS A 127 29.16 -10.76 23.71
N PHE A 128 28.85 -9.51 23.37
CA PHE A 128 28.41 -9.16 22.05
C PHE A 128 29.64 -9.00 21.15
N GLU A 129 29.57 -9.57 19.96
CA GLU A 129 30.59 -9.36 18.93
C GLU A 129 30.03 -8.36 17.91
N LYS A 130 30.85 -7.39 17.51
CA LYS A 130 30.51 -6.44 16.45
C LYS A 130 30.30 -7.21 15.14
N ASN A 131 29.22 -6.90 14.45
CA ASN A 131 28.96 -7.48 13.15
C ASN A 131 29.78 -6.80 12.07
N ASN A 132 30.84 -7.43 11.61
CA ASN A 132 31.77 -6.89 10.60
C ASN A 132 31.13 -6.73 9.22
N ASN A 133 29.91 -7.27 8.98
CA ASN A 133 29.17 -7.06 7.74
C ASN A 133 28.51 -5.68 7.65
N ILE A 134 28.56 -4.88 8.73
CA ILE A 134 27.88 -3.58 8.80
C ILE A 134 28.94 -2.49 8.95
N ASN A 135 28.90 -1.51 8.07
CA ASN A 135 29.78 -0.35 8.16
C ASN A 135 29.27 0.64 9.21
N ASP A 136 30.17 1.36 9.87
CA ASP A 136 29.83 2.32 10.94
C ASP A 136 28.89 3.44 10.46
N TRP A 137 29.04 3.89 9.20
CA TRP A 137 28.18 4.92 8.63
C TRP A 137 26.71 4.46 8.46
N GLU A 138 26.46 3.13 8.30
CA GLU A 138 25.10 2.59 8.21
C GLU A 138 24.33 2.79 9.53
N LEU A 139 25.04 2.86 10.66
CA LEU A 139 24.46 2.99 11.99
C LEU A 139 23.81 4.36 12.23
N ASN A 140 24.15 5.36 11.42
CA ASN A 140 23.49 6.67 11.41
C ASN A 140 22.03 6.58 10.95
N THR A 141 21.66 5.48 10.27
CA THR A 141 20.29 5.22 9.82
C THR A 141 19.58 4.32 10.84
N PRO A 142 18.33 4.62 11.24
CA PRO A 142 17.59 3.80 12.20
C PRO A 142 17.57 2.32 11.82
N LYS A 143 17.76 1.44 12.79
CA LYS A 143 17.78 -0.02 12.60
C LYS A 143 16.55 -0.51 11.85
N ASP A 144 15.35 -0.04 12.25
CA ASP A 144 14.08 -0.46 11.66
C ASP A 144 13.97 -0.02 10.18
N THR A 145 14.55 1.14 9.82
CA THR A 145 14.59 1.61 8.43
C THR A 145 15.47 0.70 7.58
N ARG A 146 16.63 0.29 8.09
CA ARG A 146 17.53 -0.68 7.43
C ARG A 146 16.88 -2.06 7.32
N ALA A 147 16.25 -2.53 8.40
CA ALA A 147 15.49 -3.79 8.40
C ALA A 147 14.31 -3.76 7.40
N GLY A 148 13.65 -2.62 7.26
CA GLY A 148 12.59 -2.42 6.27
C GLY A 148 13.08 -2.60 4.83
N ALA A 149 14.34 -2.30 4.54
CA ALA A 149 14.92 -2.55 3.22
C ALA A 149 15.10 -4.06 2.93
N VAL A 150 15.54 -4.82 3.94
CA VAL A 150 15.61 -6.30 3.84
C VAL A 150 14.23 -6.90 3.62
N ASP A 151 13.22 -6.45 4.38
CA ASP A 151 11.84 -6.90 4.26
C ASP A 151 11.25 -6.60 2.88
N ASP A 152 11.54 -5.41 2.32
CA ASP A 152 11.13 -5.03 0.96
C ASP A 152 11.68 -6.02 -0.09
N VAL A 153 12.93 -6.46 0.04
CA VAL A 153 13.54 -7.47 -0.86
C VAL A 153 12.85 -8.82 -0.69
N CYS A 154 12.68 -9.31 0.53
CA CYS A 154 12.01 -10.58 0.80
C CYS A 154 10.58 -10.60 0.21
N LYS A 155 9.82 -9.51 0.40
CA LYS A 155 8.48 -9.35 -0.19
C LYS A 155 8.50 -9.30 -1.71
N ALA A 156 9.49 -8.65 -2.31
CA ALA A 156 9.65 -8.59 -3.77
C ALA A 156 9.90 -9.98 -4.36
N TYR A 157 10.82 -10.76 -3.78
CA TYR A 157 11.08 -12.14 -4.22
C TYR A 157 9.84 -13.03 -4.05
N ASN A 158 9.17 -12.99 -2.89
CA ASN A 158 7.96 -13.78 -2.65
C ASN A 158 6.84 -13.43 -3.64
N THR A 159 6.70 -12.14 -3.98
CA THR A 159 5.74 -11.68 -4.98
C THR A 159 6.11 -12.19 -6.38
N ALA A 160 7.39 -12.13 -6.75
CA ALA A 160 7.88 -12.61 -8.03
C ALA A 160 7.69 -14.12 -8.20
N PHE A 161 8.02 -14.91 -7.18
CA PHE A 161 7.77 -16.35 -7.18
C PHE A 161 6.28 -16.70 -7.26
N THR A 162 5.44 -15.97 -6.56
CA THR A 162 3.97 -16.14 -6.64
C THR A 162 3.46 -15.86 -8.06
N ASN A 163 3.96 -14.82 -8.72
CA ASN A 163 3.59 -14.47 -10.09
C ASN A 163 4.12 -15.51 -11.10
N LEU A 164 5.32 -16.03 -10.89
CA LEU A 164 5.89 -17.12 -11.69
C LEU A 164 5.04 -18.39 -11.57
N LYS A 165 4.69 -18.79 -10.34
CA LYS A 165 3.84 -19.96 -10.08
C LYS A 165 2.43 -19.82 -10.69
N ARG A 166 1.89 -18.59 -10.75
CA ARG A 166 0.58 -18.31 -11.37
C ARG A 166 0.65 -18.14 -12.89
N GLY A 167 1.84 -18.25 -13.51
CA GLY A 167 2.02 -18.05 -14.94
C GLY A 167 1.88 -16.59 -15.41
N ASN A 168 1.82 -15.62 -14.48
CA ASN A 168 1.72 -14.20 -14.82
C ASN A 168 3.01 -13.65 -15.45
N ILE A 169 4.15 -14.26 -15.13
CA ILE A 169 5.48 -13.96 -15.68
C ILE A 169 6.18 -15.27 -15.99
N LYS A 170 7.08 -15.26 -16.99
CA LYS A 170 7.87 -16.43 -17.39
C LYS A 170 9.19 -16.55 -16.63
N PHE A 171 9.80 -15.43 -16.27
CA PHE A 171 11.03 -15.32 -15.48
C PHE A 171 11.07 -13.98 -14.79
N PHE A 172 11.98 -13.79 -13.84
CA PHE A 172 12.26 -12.50 -13.22
C PHE A 172 13.73 -12.40 -12.80
N ASN A 173 14.24 -11.18 -12.81
CA ASN A 173 15.48 -10.77 -12.17
C ASN A 173 15.18 -9.62 -11.25
N MET A 174 15.74 -9.63 -10.04
CA MET A 174 15.62 -8.51 -9.12
C MET A 174 16.58 -7.40 -9.51
N ASN A 175 16.05 -6.20 -9.71
CA ASN A 175 16.84 -5.03 -10.04
C ASN A 175 17.38 -4.36 -8.78
N TYR A 176 18.63 -3.95 -8.81
CA TYR A 176 19.23 -3.09 -7.81
C TYR A 176 18.55 -1.71 -7.81
N ARG A 177 18.32 -1.17 -6.62
CA ARG A 177 17.89 0.23 -6.49
C ARG A 177 19.01 1.16 -6.90
N LYS A 178 18.71 2.04 -7.85
CA LYS A 178 19.58 3.16 -8.20
C LYS A 178 19.34 4.29 -7.21
N ASN A 179 20.34 5.13 -6.97
CA ASN A 179 20.18 6.38 -6.22
C ASN A 179 19.34 7.35 -7.05
N ASP A 180 18.04 7.07 -7.16
CA ASP A 180 17.11 7.96 -7.84
C ASP A 180 16.69 9.08 -6.88
N ILE A 181 17.13 10.28 -7.24
CA ILE A 181 16.83 11.50 -6.47
C ILE A 181 15.32 11.81 -6.51
N ASN A 182 14.53 11.17 -7.38
CA ASN A 182 13.14 11.53 -7.62
C ASN A 182 12.11 10.68 -6.87
N ASN A 183 12.37 9.39 -6.71
CA ASN A 183 11.39 8.48 -6.12
C ASN A 183 12.08 7.46 -5.22
N SER A 184 11.91 7.62 -3.93
CA SER A 184 12.44 6.69 -2.92
C SER A 184 11.44 6.52 -1.79
N SER A 185 11.43 5.35 -1.18
CA SER A 185 10.55 5.04 -0.06
C SER A 185 11.31 4.25 0.99
N ILE A 186 11.23 4.69 2.24
CA ILE A 186 11.84 4.02 3.40
C ILE A 186 10.79 3.77 4.47
N LEU A 187 10.96 2.71 5.22
CA LEU A 187 10.11 2.37 6.36
C LEU A 187 10.50 3.24 7.56
N ILE A 188 9.49 3.76 8.26
CA ILE A 188 9.63 4.42 9.56
C ILE A 188 8.73 3.67 10.55
N SER A 189 9.33 3.05 11.54
CA SER A 189 8.61 2.25 12.54
C SER A 189 7.64 3.11 13.35
N LYS A 190 6.46 2.55 13.62
CA LYS A 190 5.44 3.19 14.47
C LYS A 190 5.94 3.52 15.87
N GLN A 191 6.90 2.75 16.38
CA GLN A 191 7.46 2.94 17.72
C GLN A 191 8.37 4.17 17.82
N THR A 192 8.96 4.59 16.69
CA THR A 192 9.98 5.64 16.65
C THR A 192 9.45 6.98 16.18
N ILE A 193 8.20 7.04 15.71
CA ILE A 193 7.56 8.25 15.20
C ILE A 193 6.36 8.63 16.07
N LYS A 194 6.22 9.93 16.35
CA LYS A 194 5.06 10.49 17.06
C LYS A 194 4.56 11.74 16.39
N ILE A 195 3.26 11.99 16.49
CA ILE A 195 2.64 13.24 16.02
C ILE A 195 2.12 13.97 17.26
N GLU A 196 2.78 15.08 17.60
CA GLU A 196 2.48 15.90 18.77
C GLU A 196 2.45 17.36 18.38
N ASN A 197 1.48 18.14 18.87
CA ASN A 197 1.41 19.61 18.71
C ASN A 197 1.73 20.12 17.30
N ASN A 198 1.10 19.53 16.27
CA ASN A 198 1.31 19.91 14.88
C ASN A 198 2.72 19.63 14.32
N LYS A 199 3.49 18.82 15.01
CA LYS A 199 4.84 18.38 14.61
C LYS A 199 4.92 16.87 14.55
N ILE A 200 5.72 16.38 13.65
CA ILE A 200 6.10 14.97 13.58
C ILE A 200 7.47 14.85 14.23
N LYS A 201 7.55 14.05 15.28
CA LYS A 201 8.82 13.66 15.88
C LYS A 201 9.38 12.48 15.12
N LEU A 202 10.59 12.62 14.58
CA LEU A 202 11.31 11.56 13.86
C LEU A 202 12.13 10.69 14.83
N PRO A 203 12.63 9.51 14.33
CA PRO A 203 13.60 8.71 15.08
C PRO A 203 14.85 9.51 15.47
N LYS A 204 15.35 9.30 16.68
CA LYS A 204 16.43 10.13 17.28
C LYS A 204 17.82 9.93 16.68
N SER A 205 18.06 8.93 15.83
CA SER A 205 19.41 8.43 15.51
C SER A 205 20.44 9.47 15.02
N SER A 206 20.03 10.47 14.22
CA SER A 206 20.98 11.43 13.62
C SER A 206 20.58 12.89 13.76
N PHE A 207 19.45 13.14 14.41
CA PHE A 207 18.94 14.49 14.58
C PHE A 207 19.40 15.11 15.91
N SER A 208 19.80 16.38 15.86
CA SER A 208 19.87 17.21 17.05
C SER A 208 18.47 17.36 17.68
N LYS A 209 18.39 17.77 18.96
CA LYS A 209 17.09 17.96 19.61
C LYS A 209 16.19 18.94 18.84
N GLU A 210 16.76 19.95 18.20
CA GLU A 210 16.03 21.00 17.45
C GLU A 210 15.50 20.48 16.09
N ASP A 211 16.27 19.64 15.39
CA ASP A 211 15.92 19.11 14.08
C ASP A 211 14.99 17.88 14.13
N LEU A 212 14.75 17.35 15.33
CA LEU A 212 13.95 16.14 15.54
C LEU A 212 12.49 16.33 15.14
N TYR A 213 11.98 17.56 15.11
CA TYR A 213 10.58 17.87 14.90
C TYR A 213 10.32 18.52 13.53
N ILE A 214 9.46 17.90 12.74
CA ILE A 214 9.03 18.42 11.44
C ILE A 214 7.66 19.07 11.58
N LYS A 215 7.52 20.31 11.10
CA LYS A 215 6.23 21.03 11.07
C LYS A 215 5.28 20.43 10.03
N ILE A 216 4.05 20.19 10.41
CA ILE A 216 2.96 19.78 9.51
C ILE A 216 2.20 21.03 9.06
N GLY A 217 1.77 21.06 7.79
CA GLY A 217 0.97 22.18 7.29
C GLY A 217 -0.42 22.23 7.94
N ASN A 218 -0.86 23.44 8.34
CA ASN A 218 -2.12 23.68 9.06
C ASN A 218 -3.38 23.11 8.36
N LYS A 219 -3.42 23.05 7.03
CA LYS A 219 -4.55 22.47 6.27
C LYS A 219 -4.74 20.98 6.53
N THR A 220 -3.64 20.22 6.74
CA THR A 220 -3.67 18.78 7.02
C THR A 220 -4.18 18.51 8.43
N LEU A 221 -3.85 19.37 9.37
CA LEU A 221 -4.20 19.24 10.78
C LEU A 221 -5.64 19.63 11.08
N LYS A 222 -6.17 20.67 10.42
CA LYS A 222 -7.59 21.08 10.57
C LYS A 222 -8.55 19.93 10.19
N LYS A 223 -8.15 19.04 9.27
CA LYS A 223 -8.95 17.88 8.85
C LYS A 223 -8.78 16.64 9.75
N ASN A 224 -7.68 16.51 10.50
CA ASN A 224 -7.32 15.32 11.23
C ASN A 224 -6.76 15.70 12.60
N LYS A 225 -7.61 16.10 13.53
CA LYS A 225 -7.21 16.58 14.85
C LYS A 225 -6.50 15.53 15.71
N ASN A 226 -6.78 14.23 15.50
CA ASN A 226 -6.18 13.11 16.27
C ASN A 226 -5.71 12.02 15.31
N ILE A 227 -4.45 12.16 14.80
CA ILE A 227 -3.84 11.12 13.98
C ILE A 227 -3.17 10.12 14.93
N VAL A 228 -3.74 8.93 15.05
CA VAL A 228 -3.12 7.81 15.77
C VAL A 228 -2.29 7.00 14.78
N ILE A 229 -1.05 6.71 15.14
CA ILE A 229 -0.14 5.87 14.36
C ILE A 229 -0.24 4.45 14.88
N GLU A 230 -1.03 3.61 14.20
CA GLU A 230 -1.26 2.21 14.59
C GLU A 230 -0.28 1.24 13.91
N ASN A 231 0.21 1.60 12.73
CA ASN A 231 1.06 0.76 11.90
C ASN A 231 2.33 1.50 11.46
N ASP A 232 3.29 0.73 10.94
CA ASP A 232 4.50 1.29 10.37
C ASP A 232 4.19 2.20 9.19
N ASN A 233 4.98 3.25 9.06
CA ASN A 233 4.80 4.32 8.10
C ASN A 233 5.81 4.21 6.96
N ARG A 234 5.54 4.91 5.86
CA ARG A 234 6.52 5.09 4.78
C ARG A 234 6.85 6.56 4.61
N LEU A 235 8.13 6.90 4.72
CA LEU A 235 8.62 8.20 4.28
C LEU A 235 8.98 8.08 2.81
N VAL A 236 8.37 8.92 1.98
CA VAL A 236 8.50 8.86 0.53
C VAL A 236 9.05 10.19 0.02
N LYS A 237 10.14 10.13 -0.74
CA LYS A 237 10.62 11.23 -1.58
C LYS A 237 10.01 11.06 -2.97
N GLN A 238 9.31 12.07 -3.45
CA GLN A 238 8.67 12.05 -4.76
C GLN A 238 8.88 13.38 -5.45
N LYS A 239 9.61 13.38 -6.57
CA LYS A 239 9.89 14.59 -7.38
C LYS A 239 10.52 15.73 -6.57
N GLY A 240 11.42 15.41 -5.64
CA GLY A 240 12.09 16.37 -4.77
C GLY A 240 11.30 16.81 -3.54
N GLU A 241 10.06 16.35 -3.39
CA GLU A 241 9.21 16.62 -2.23
C GLU A 241 9.13 15.39 -1.31
N TYR A 242 8.95 15.63 -0.01
CA TYR A 242 8.92 14.57 0.99
C TYR A 242 7.53 14.41 1.60
N TYR A 243 7.11 13.18 1.76
CA TYR A 243 5.79 12.84 2.28
C TYR A 243 5.92 11.70 3.30
N LEU A 244 5.09 11.78 4.34
CA LEU A 244 4.84 10.65 5.24
C LEU A 244 3.52 10.01 4.84
N LEU A 245 3.56 8.71 4.55
CA LEU A 245 2.37 7.89 4.33
C LEU A 245 2.03 7.17 5.63
N VAL A 246 0.90 7.53 6.22
CA VAL A 246 0.40 6.94 7.46
C VAL A 246 -0.78 6.03 7.11
N PRO A 247 -0.68 4.71 7.36
CA PRO A 247 -1.84 3.82 7.29
C PRO A 247 -2.87 4.27 8.33
N ILE A 248 -4.14 4.28 7.95
CA ILE A 248 -5.25 4.59 8.85
C ILE A 248 -6.28 3.49 8.75
N SER A 249 -6.78 3.05 9.90
CA SER A 249 -7.89 2.11 9.96
C SER A 249 -9.18 2.82 9.60
N VAL A 250 -10.00 2.18 8.78
CA VAL A 250 -11.33 2.68 8.40
C VAL A 250 -12.37 1.79 9.05
N LYS A 251 -13.16 2.34 9.97
CA LYS A 251 -14.32 1.62 10.53
C LYS A 251 -15.38 1.53 9.43
N GLN A 252 -15.73 0.33 9.03
CA GLN A 252 -16.88 0.09 8.15
C GLN A 252 -18.16 0.34 8.93
N GLN A 253 -19.05 1.16 8.38
CA GLN A 253 -20.41 1.33 8.90
C GLN A 253 -21.28 0.18 8.40
N ALA A 254 -22.38 -0.11 9.09
CA ALA A 254 -23.35 -1.10 8.63
C ALA A 254 -23.92 -0.73 7.24
N PHE A 255 -24.06 -1.71 6.37
CA PHE A 255 -24.61 -1.50 5.03
C PHE A 255 -26.09 -1.13 5.15
N LYS A 256 -26.47 0.00 4.55
CA LYS A 256 -27.89 0.42 4.45
C LYS A 256 -28.44 -0.10 3.12
N LYS A 257 -29.76 -0.41 3.08
CA LYS A 257 -30.42 -0.79 1.84
C LYS A 257 -30.17 0.28 0.77
N PRO A 258 -29.61 -0.10 -0.39
CA PRO A 258 -29.27 0.88 -1.43
C PRO A 258 -30.55 1.44 -2.09
N ILE A 259 -30.57 2.75 -2.31
CA ILE A 259 -31.68 3.46 -2.95
C ILE A 259 -31.27 3.97 -4.32
N ASN A 260 -30.06 4.52 -4.43
CA ASN A 260 -29.59 5.21 -5.65
C ASN A 260 -28.49 4.41 -6.36
N TYR A 261 -28.71 4.21 -7.64
CA TYR A 261 -27.81 3.46 -8.54
C TYR A 261 -27.31 4.37 -9.64
N CYS A 262 -26.07 4.19 -10.07
CA CYS A 262 -25.55 4.83 -11.26
C CYS A 262 -24.61 3.94 -12.07
N GLY A 263 -24.65 4.08 -13.40
CA GLY A 263 -23.67 3.55 -14.34
C GLY A 263 -22.68 4.63 -14.72
N ILE A 264 -21.40 4.30 -14.80
CA ILE A 264 -20.32 5.23 -15.13
C ILE A 264 -19.56 4.73 -16.35
N ASP A 265 -19.52 5.58 -17.38
CA ASP A 265 -18.69 5.39 -18.58
C ASP A 265 -17.44 6.29 -18.47
N PRO A 266 -16.23 5.71 -18.35
CA PRO A 266 -14.97 6.46 -18.35
C PRO A 266 -14.53 6.81 -19.77
N GLY A 267 -14.24 8.10 -20.03
CA GLY A 267 -13.85 8.58 -21.34
C GLY A 267 -12.69 9.58 -21.35
N ILE A 268 -12.14 9.85 -22.54
CA ILE A 268 -11.08 10.86 -22.71
C ILE A 268 -11.68 12.26 -22.96
N ARG A 269 -12.78 12.36 -23.69
CA ARG A 269 -13.44 13.63 -23.98
C ARG A 269 -14.14 14.14 -22.74
N THR A 270 -15.05 13.35 -22.22
CA THR A 270 -15.65 13.48 -20.90
C THR A 270 -14.96 12.51 -19.96
N PHE A 271 -14.39 12.99 -18.85
CA PHE A 271 -13.62 12.15 -17.94
C PHE A 271 -14.44 11.00 -17.37
N MET A 272 -15.66 11.31 -16.89
CA MET A 272 -16.66 10.32 -16.46
C MET A 272 -18.04 10.82 -16.86
N THR A 273 -18.83 9.97 -17.49
CA THR A 273 -20.26 10.17 -17.70
C THR A 273 -21.02 9.26 -16.76
N CYS A 274 -21.79 9.84 -15.86
CA CYS A 274 -22.56 9.14 -14.84
C CYS A 274 -24.05 9.26 -15.18
N PHE A 275 -24.74 8.12 -15.30
CA PHE A 275 -26.18 8.07 -15.47
C PHE A 275 -26.82 7.25 -14.36
N GLY A 276 -27.80 7.81 -13.66
CA GLY A 276 -28.47 7.16 -12.55
C GLY A 276 -29.84 7.74 -12.25
N ASN A 277 -30.38 7.47 -11.06
CA ASN A 277 -31.72 7.93 -10.64
C ASN A 277 -31.89 9.45 -10.77
N ASN A 278 -30.81 10.20 -10.56
CA ASN A 278 -30.80 11.68 -10.62
C ASN A 278 -30.48 12.22 -12.03
N GLY A 279 -30.59 11.40 -13.08
CA GLY A 279 -30.30 11.79 -14.44
C GLY A 279 -28.84 11.58 -14.84
N CYS A 280 -28.39 12.40 -15.82
CA CYS A 280 -27.03 12.32 -16.36
C CYS A 280 -26.15 13.46 -15.83
N ILE A 281 -24.96 13.12 -15.36
CA ILE A 281 -23.95 14.09 -14.91
C ILE A 281 -22.64 13.78 -15.66
N GLU A 282 -22.08 14.80 -16.32
CA GLU A 282 -20.80 14.73 -16.99
C GLU A 282 -19.71 15.41 -16.18
N TYR A 283 -18.66 14.66 -15.85
CA TYR A 283 -17.46 15.17 -15.18
C TYR A 283 -16.37 15.45 -16.20
N LYS A 284 -16.05 16.71 -16.41
CA LYS A 284 -15.05 17.15 -17.38
C LYS A 284 -13.70 17.45 -16.71
N HIS A 285 -12.64 17.34 -17.48
CA HIS A 285 -11.29 17.77 -17.10
C HIS A 285 -10.86 18.94 -17.97
N ASN A 286 -9.92 19.74 -17.51
CA ASN A 286 -9.40 20.86 -18.30
C ASN A 286 -8.37 20.38 -19.32
N LYS A 287 -8.85 19.89 -20.47
CA LYS A 287 -8.01 19.35 -21.55
C LYS A 287 -7.03 20.37 -22.08
N LEU A 288 -7.50 21.63 -22.32
CA LEU A 288 -6.64 22.70 -22.83
C LEU A 288 -5.45 22.98 -21.94
N LEU A 289 -5.68 23.00 -20.62
CA LEU A 289 -4.59 23.22 -19.66
C LEU A 289 -3.60 22.04 -19.63
N LEU A 290 -4.10 20.79 -19.71
CA LEU A 290 -3.23 19.62 -19.79
C LEU A 290 -2.40 19.62 -21.08
N ASP A 291 -2.98 19.95 -22.23
CA ASP A 291 -2.29 20.05 -23.50
C ASP A 291 -1.21 21.15 -23.47
N LYS A 292 -1.51 22.30 -22.87
CA LYS A 292 -0.53 23.39 -22.65
C LYS A 292 0.66 22.92 -21.78
N LEU A 293 0.39 22.18 -20.73
CA LEU A 293 1.44 21.62 -19.86
C LEU A 293 2.26 20.56 -20.57
N ASN A 294 1.63 19.73 -21.39
CA ASN A 294 2.31 18.71 -22.19
C ASN A 294 3.23 19.32 -23.24
N LYS A 295 2.78 20.35 -23.96
CA LYS A 295 3.63 21.12 -24.89
C LYS A 295 4.85 21.71 -24.17
N LYS A 296 4.65 22.29 -22.97
CA LYS A 296 5.76 22.83 -22.17
C LYS A 296 6.72 21.75 -21.70
N LEU A 297 6.23 20.56 -21.31
CA LEU A 297 7.08 19.41 -20.95
C LEU A 297 7.91 18.94 -22.15
N TYR A 298 7.30 18.85 -23.32
CA TYR A 298 7.97 18.47 -24.56
C TYR A 298 9.09 19.43 -24.91
N TYR A 299 8.81 20.74 -24.90
CA TYR A 299 9.82 21.79 -25.15
C TYR A 299 10.98 21.72 -24.17
N LEU A 300 10.72 21.62 -22.86
CA LEU A 300 11.78 21.53 -21.84
C LEU A 300 12.64 20.27 -22.00
N LYS A 301 12.08 19.16 -22.49
CA LYS A 301 12.86 17.95 -22.75
C LYS A 301 13.88 18.14 -23.88
N GLN A 302 13.58 18.99 -24.87
CA GLN A 302 14.46 19.25 -26.01
C GLN A 302 15.55 20.28 -25.72
N LEU A 303 15.35 21.18 -24.74
CA LEU A 303 16.33 22.20 -24.40
C LEU A 303 17.68 21.57 -24.01
N ARG A 304 18.73 21.99 -24.70
CA ARG A 304 20.11 21.59 -24.41
C ARG A 304 20.88 22.61 -23.56
N THR A 305 20.36 23.84 -23.44
CA THR A 305 21.00 24.99 -22.76
C THR A 305 20.93 24.94 -21.23
N LEU A 306 20.00 24.17 -20.68
CA LEU A 306 19.85 24.03 -19.23
C LEU A 306 20.71 22.91 -18.67
N SER A 307 21.35 23.16 -17.51
CA SER A 307 22.03 22.11 -16.77
C SER A 307 21.06 20.96 -16.46
N PHE A 308 21.58 19.74 -16.36
CA PHE A 308 20.79 18.54 -16.06
C PHE A 308 19.94 18.71 -14.79
N HIS A 309 20.50 19.33 -13.75
CA HIS A 309 19.79 19.59 -12.50
C HIS A 309 18.61 20.55 -12.69
N ASN A 310 18.85 21.71 -13.30
CA ASN A 310 17.82 22.76 -13.51
C ASN A 310 16.70 22.26 -14.42
N LYS A 311 17.06 21.55 -15.51
CA LYS A 311 16.11 20.91 -16.40
C LYS A 311 15.19 19.94 -15.64
N ARG A 312 15.75 19.09 -14.79
CA ARG A 312 15.00 18.14 -13.98
C ARG A 312 14.07 18.82 -12.98
N VAL A 313 14.52 19.87 -12.31
CA VAL A 313 13.70 20.66 -11.40
C VAL A 313 12.51 21.28 -12.13
N ALA A 314 12.74 21.86 -13.32
CA ALA A 314 11.68 22.46 -14.13
C ALA A 314 10.64 21.40 -14.60
N LEU A 315 11.11 20.25 -15.10
CA LEU A 315 10.24 19.13 -15.48
C LEU A 315 9.40 18.64 -14.31
N ASN A 316 10.02 18.43 -13.14
CA ASN A 316 9.32 17.98 -11.93
C ASN A 316 8.23 18.96 -11.47
N LYS A 317 8.47 20.28 -11.57
CA LYS A 317 7.46 21.32 -11.25
C LYS A 317 6.22 21.18 -12.14
N ILE A 318 6.40 21.03 -13.46
CA ILE A 318 5.28 20.94 -14.42
C ILE A 318 4.52 19.62 -14.22
N GLU A 319 5.23 18.51 -14.09
CA GLU A 319 4.61 17.21 -13.83
C GLU A 319 3.85 17.18 -12.50
N THR A 320 4.38 17.84 -11.47
CA THR A 320 3.69 17.96 -10.18
C THR A 320 2.41 18.77 -10.33
N LYS A 321 2.45 19.90 -11.06
CA LYS A 321 1.26 20.70 -11.36
C LYS A 321 0.20 19.88 -12.11
N LYS A 322 0.61 19.15 -13.14
CA LYS A 322 -0.27 18.26 -13.91
C LYS A 322 -0.92 17.19 -13.03
N ASN A 323 -0.10 16.52 -12.19
CA ASN A 323 -0.61 15.52 -11.25
C ASN A 323 -1.60 16.10 -10.24
N ASN A 324 -1.38 17.31 -9.75
CA ASN A 324 -2.28 17.96 -8.80
C ASN A 324 -3.63 18.30 -9.44
N ILE A 325 -3.65 18.77 -10.70
CA ILE A 325 -4.88 19.02 -11.47
C ILE A 325 -5.68 17.73 -11.61
N ILE A 326 -5.06 16.64 -12.05
CA ILE A 326 -5.73 15.34 -12.22
C ILE A 326 -6.20 14.76 -10.88
N ASN A 327 -5.39 14.89 -9.82
CA ASN A 327 -5.79 14.47 -8.49
C ASN A 327 -7.02 15.24 -7.98
N GLU A 328 -7.11 16.53 -8.25
CA GLU A 328 -8.26 17.34 -7.90
C GLU A 328 -9.51 16.91 -8.65
N VAL A 329 -9.41 16.69 -9.97
CA VAL A 329 -10.51 16.15 -10.79
C VAL A 329 -10.97 14.80 -10.21
N HIS A 330 -10.06 13.88 -9.94
CA HIS A 330 -10.40 12.58 -9.36
C HIS A 330 -11.19 12.71 -8.05
N TRP A 331 -10.69 13.51 -7.10
CA TRP A 331 -11.33 13.60 -5.79
C TRP A 331 -12.67 14.35 -5.82
N LYS A 332 -12.80 15.40 -6.64
CA LYS A 332 -14.07 16.09 -6.84
C LYS A 332 -15.11 15.14 -7.45
N THR A 333 -14.74 14.41 -8.50
CA THR A 333 -15.63 13.45 -9.16
C THR A 333 -16.02 12.30 -8.22
N ILE A 334 -15.07 11.69 -7.51
CA ILE A 334 -15.35 10.59 -6.55
C ILE A 334 -16.28 11.06 -5.44
N ASN A 335 -16.01 12.22 -4.85
CA ASN A 335 -16.86 12.74 -3.77
C ASN A 335 -18.28 13.02 -4.26
N SER A 336 -18.45 13.61 -5.44
CA SER A 336 -19.77 13.87 -6.04
C SER A 336 -20.53 12.56 -6.32
N ILE A 337 -19.88 11.59 -6.94
CA ILE A 337 -20.50 10.28 -7.24
C ILE A 337 -20.94 9.57 -5.96
N LEU A 338 -20.07 9.49 -4.95
CA LEU A 338 -20.34 8.77 -3.71
C LEU A 338 -21.32 9.49 -2.78
N SER A 339 -21.49 10.82 -2.91
CA SER A 339 -22.51 11.56 -2.15
C SER A 339 -23.92 11.32 -2.66
N SER A 340 -24.08 11.05 -3.95
CA SER A 340 -25.38 10.96 -4.62
C SER A 340 -25.85 9.53 -4.87
N ASN A 341 -24.95 8.52 -4.81
CA ASN A 341 -25.27 7.14 -5.17
C ASN A 341 -24.82 6.15 -4.11
N ASP A 342 -25.55 5.06 -3.99
CA ASP A 342 -25.26 3.94 -3.06
C ASP A 342 -24.55 2.80 -3.77
N VAL A 343 -24.95 2.50 -5.00
CA VAL A 343 -24.35 1.48 -5.85
C VAL A 343 -23.83 2.12 -7.14
N ILE A 344 -22.56 1.90 -7.39
CA ILE A 344 -21.83 2.45 -8.53
C ILE A 344 -21.41 1.30 -9.46
N LEU A 345 -21.97 1.25 -10.65
CA LEU A 345 -21.65 0.31 -11.70
C LEU A 345 -20.61 0.97 -12.62
N TYR A 346 -19.34 0.63 -12.42
CA TYR A 346 -18.21 1.28 -13.09
C TYR A 346 -17.77 0.47 -14.30
N GLY A 347 -17.77 1.08 -15.50
CA GLY A 347 -17.19 0.51 -16.71
C GLY A 347 -15.70 0.23 -16.53
N ASP A 348 -15.28 -1.03 -16.69
CA ASP A 348 -13.87 -1.43 -16.44
C ASP A 348 -13.01 -1.18 -17.68
N ILE A 349 -12.67 0.09 -17.92
CA ILE A 349 -11.79 0.50 -19.02
C ILE A 349 -10.39 -0.10 -18.84
N LYS A 350 -9.99 -0.97 -19.77
CA LYS A 350 -8.66 -1.58 -19.81
C LYS A 350 -7.68 -0.65 -20.54
N SER A 351 -7.41 0.51 -19.96
CA SER A 351 -6.55 1.56 -20.53
C SER A 351 -5.19 1.05 -21.00
N HIS A 352 -4.56 0.12 -20.26
CA HIS A 352 -3.30 -0.50 -20.67
C HIS A 352 -3.42 -1.24 -22.03
N ASN A 353 -4.51 -1.98 -22.24
CA ASN A 353 -4.72 -2.71 -23.52
C ASN A 353 -4.97 -1.74 -24.66
N ILE A 354 -5.67 -0.62 -24.42
CA ILE A 354 -5.93 0.41 -25.42
C ILE A 354 -4.60 1.08 -25.81
N VAL A 355 -3.81 1.51 -24.84
CA VAL A 355 -2.50 2.15 -25.08
C VAL A 355 -1.54 1.21 -25.82
N LYS A 356 -1.50 -0.08 -25.45
CA LYS A 356 -0.64 -1.07 -26.11
C LYS A 356 -1.00 -1.31 -27.57
N LYS A 357 -2.29 -1.27 -27.90
CA LYS A 357 -2.79 -1.51 -29.27
C LYS A 357 -2.78 -0.25 -30.14
N SER A 358 -2.87 0.93 -29.53
CA SER A 358 -2.97 2.19 -30.25
C SER A 358 -1.61 2.69 -30.74
N LYS A 359 -1.52 3.02 -32.03
CA LYS A 359 -0.39 3.74 -32.65
C LYS A 359 -0.49 5.26 -32.48
N ASN A 360 -1.61 5.77 -31.98
CA ASN A 360 -1.84 7.21 -31.80
C ASN A 360 -1.18 7.71 -30.51
N SER A 361 -0.06 8.40 -30.65
CA SER A 361 0.72 8.93 -29.52
C SER A 361 -0.06 9.92 -28.65
N LYS A 362 -0.93 10.74 -29.26
CA LYS A 362 -1.77 11.72 -28.53
C LYS A 362 -2.83 11.02 -27.70
N LEU A 363 -3.50 10.01 -28.25
CA LEU A 363 -4.47 9.19 -27.54
C LEU A 363 -3.80 8.50 -26.32
N ASN A 364 -2.62 7.92 -26.54
CA ASN A 364 -1.87 7.26 -25.48
C ASN A 364 -1.47 8.22 -24.38
N GLN A 365 -1.09 9.46 -24.72
CA GLN A 365 -0.78 10.50 -23.76
C GLN A 365 -2.01 10.90 -22.94
N ASP A 366 -3.16 11.10 -23.58
CA ASP A 366 -4.41 11.46 -22.90
C ASP A 366 -4.84 10.38 -21.89
N PHE A 367 -4.76 9.08 -22.27
CA PHE A 367 -5.03 7.96 -21.36
C PHE A 367 -4.07 7.94 -20.15
N ASN A 368 -2.78 8.13 -20.41
CA ASN A 368 -1.76 8.16 -19.36
C ASN A 368 -1.95 9.36 -18.42
N ASP A 369 -2.38 10.50 -18.94
CA ASP A 369 -2.59 11.70 -18.16
C ASP A 369 -3.79 11.59 -17.24
N LEU A 370 -4.90 11.02 -17.69
CA LEU A 370 -6.14 10.86 -16.92
C LEU A 370 -6.06 9.79 -15.83
N LYS A 371 -5.10 8.85 -15.92
CA LYS A 371 -4.79 7.85 -14.87
C LYS A 371 -6.02 7.07 -14.38
N PHE A 372 -6.81 6.50 -15.29
CA PHE A 372 -8.04 5.77 -14.97
C PHE A 372 -7.86 4.66 -13.95
N TYR A 373 -6.75 3.91 -13.99
CA TYR A 373 -6.45 2.90 -12.98
C TYR A 373 -6.34 3.52 -11.58
N SER A 374 -5.65 4.65 -11.45
CA SER A 374 -5.54 5.36 -10.16
C SER A 374 -6.89 5.91 -9.70
N PHE A 375 -7.75 6.35 -10.61
CA PHE A 375 -9.12 6.74 -10.29
C PHE A 375 -9.92 5.56 -9.75
N LYS A 376 -9.90 4.41 -10.45
CA LYS A 376 -10.57 3.18 -10.02
C LYS A 376 -10.14 2.77 -8.61
N GLN A 377 -8.84 2.73 -8.32
CA GLN A 377 -8.34 2.38 -7.00
C GLN A 377 -8.80 3.35 -5.91
N ARG A 378 -8.84 4.65 -6.20
CA ARG A 378 -9.34 5.67 -5.28
C ARG A 378 -10.84 5.58 -5.04
N LEU A 379 -11.61 5.30 -6.10
CA LEU A 379 -13.07 5.10 -6.02
C LEU A 379 -13.37 3.89 -5.13
N LEU A 380 -12.73 2.74 -5.36
CA LEU A 380 -12.86 1.53 -4.54
C LEU A 380 -12.49 1.78 -3.07
N TYR A 381 -11.35 2.42 -2.82
CA TYR A 381 -10.96 2.76 -1.46
C TYR A 381 -11.97 3.69 -0.77
N LYS A 382 -12.41 4.71 -1.47
CA LYS A 382 -13.30 5.72 -0.89
C LYS A 382 -14.72 5.19 -0.71
N SER A 383 -15.19 4.29 -1.58
CA SER A 383 -16.50 3.63 -1.43
C SER A 383 -16.59 2.84 -0.12
N ILE A 384 -15.52 2.13 0.26
CA ILE A 384 -15.44 1.46 1.56
C ILE A 384 -15.61 2.47 2.71
N CYS A 385 -14.95 3.64 2.64
CA CYS A 385 -15.07 4.68 3.65
C CYS A 385 -16.49 5.26 3.77
N TYR A 386 -17.24 5.29 2.67
CA TYR A 386 -18.62 5.81 2.61
C TYR A 386 -19.68 4.72 2.73
N ASN A 387 -19.26 3.48 2.90
CA ASN A 387 -20.15 2.31 2.91
C ASN A 387 -21.01 2.22 1.64
N LYS A 388 -20.39 2.40 0.48
CA LYS A 388 -21.02 2.32 -0.85
C LYS A 388 -20.46 1.14 -1.62
N LEU A 389 -21.29 0.55 -2.47
CA LEU A 389 -20.91 -0.59 -3.31
C LEU A 389 -20.41 -0.11 -4.68
N VAL A 390 -19.24 -0.61 -5.12
CA VAL A 390 -18.71 -0.38 -6.47
C VAL A 390 -18.54 -1.74 -7.15
N ILE A 391 -19.22 -1.91 -8.28
CA ILE A 391 -19.19 -3.13 -9.09
C ILE A 391 -18.55 -2.80 -10.45
N MET A 392 -17.59 -3.64 -10.85
CA MET A 392 -16.95 -3.50 -12.17
C MET A 392 -17.79 -4.16 -13.25
N VAL A 393 -18.14 -3.41 -14.29
CA VAL A 393 -18.95 -3.87 -15.42
C VAL A 393 -18.10 -3.93 -16.68
N ASN A 394 -18.21 -5.02 -17.44
CA ASN A 394 -17.54 -5.14 -18.74
C ASN A 394 -18.19 -4.21 -19.76
N GLU A 395 -17.39 -3.30 -20.35
CA GLU A 395 -17.83 -2.29 -21.33
C GLU A 395 -18.11 -2.84 -22.74
N ALA A 396 -17.91 -4.14 -23.00
CA ALA A 396 -18.13 -4.70 -24.33
C ALA A 396 -19.56 -4.40 -24.80
N TYR A 397 -19.67 -3.81 -26.01
CA TYR A 397 -20.91 -3.41 -26.71
C TYR A 397 -21.70 -2.26 -26.06
N THR A 398 -21.32 -1.70 -24.93
CA THR A 398 -22.10 -0.65 -24.24
C THR A 398 -22.25 0.62 -25.08
N THR A 399 -21.25 0.97 -25.89
CA THR A 399 -21.31 2.12 -26.83
C THR A 399 -22.05 1.83 -28.12
N LYS A 400 -22.22 0.54 -28.51
CA LYS A 400 -22.83 0.12 -29.74
C LYS A 400 -24.31 -0.26 -29.62
N THR A 401 -24.75 -0.62 -28.43
CA THR A 401 -26.12 -1.05 -28.13
C THR A 401 -26.96 0.18 -27.80
N CYS A 402 -28.16 0.24 -28.40
CA CYS A 402 -29.14 1.26 -28.05
C CYS A 402 -29.67 1.03 -26.62
N SER A 403 -29.56 2.00 -25.75
CA SER A 403 -30.08 1.90 -24.37
C SER A 403 -31.61 1.99 -24.26
N CYS A 404 -32.28 2.22 -25.38
CA CYS A 404 -33.76 2.29 -25.47
C CYS A 404 -34.34 0.97 -25.94
N CYS A 405 -33.92 0.44 -27.11
CA CYS A 405 -34.50 -0.74 -27.73
C CYS A 405 -33.58 -1.96 -27.82
N GLY A 406 -32.35 -1.88 -27.36
CA GLY A 406 -31.38 -3.00 -27.34
C GLY A 406 -30.71 -3.30 -28.69
N THR A 407 -31.11 -2.64 -29.80
CA THR A 407 -30.51 -2.87 -31.13
C THR A 407 -29.03 -2.50 -31.16
N ILE A 408 -28.19 -3.35 -31.76
CA ILE A 408 -26.77 -3.11 -31.92
C ILE A 408 -26.49 -2.34 -33.21
N ASN A 409 -25.90 -1.16 -33.12
CA ASN A 409 -25.39 -0.40 -34.24
C ASN A 409 -23.87 -0.55 -34.34
N ASN A 410 -23.36 -1.24 -35.33
CA ASN A 410 -21.94 -1.44 -35.55
C ASN A 410 -21.23 -0.23 -36.18
N ASN A 411 -21.98 0.70 -36.74
CA ASN A 411 -21.47 1.84 -37.51
C ASN A 411 -21.36 3.14 -36.70
N VAL A 412 -21.36 3.07 -35.37
CA VAL A 412 -21.27 4.26 -34.48
C VAL A 412 -19.97 5.04 -34.69
N GLY A 413 -18.87 4.36 -35.02
CA GLY A 413 -17.57 4.99 -35.30
C GLY A 413 -17.06 5.87 -34.17
N SER A 414 -16.56 7.06 -34.52
CA SER A 414 -16.04 8.08 -33.57
C SER A 414 -17.06 9.18 -33.24
N SER A 415 -18.31 9.06 -33.70
CA SER A 415 -19.37 10.03 -33.45
C SER A 415 -19.58 10.28 -31.94
N GLU A 416 -19.90 11.52 -31.57
CA GLU A 416 -20.30 11.88 -30.22
C GLU A 416 -21.77 11.60 -29.93
N ILE A 417 -22.57 11.43 -31.03
CA ILE A 417 -23.99 11.13 -30.98
C ILE A 417 -24.20 9.70 -31.40
N PHE A 418 -24.94 8.95 -30.63
CA PHE A 418 -25.46 7.66 -30.98
C PHE A 418 -26.83 7.85 -31.63
N ASN A 419 -26.96 7.38 -32.88
CA ASN A 419 -28.24 7.33 -33.58
C ASN A 419 -28.67 5.86 -33.76
N CYS A 420 -29.85 5.53 -33.26
CA CYS A 420 -30.38 4.18 -33.37
C CYS A 420 -31.07 3.98 -34.72
N THR A 421 -30.68 2.98 -35.48
CA THR A 421 -31.26 2.66 -36.77
C THR A 421 -32.65 2.02 -36.66
N ASN A 422 -33.06 1.53 -35.48
CA ASN A 422 -34.32 0.86 -35.25
C ASN A 422 -35.39 1.79 -34.65
N CYS A 423 -35.06 2.45 -33.54
CA CYS A 423 -36.03 3.31 -32.83
C CYS A 423 -35.78 4.81 -33.05
N ASN A 424 -34.89 5.19 -33.94
CA ASN A 424 -34.53 6.57 -34.31
C ASN A 424 -34.13 7.45 -33.11
N LYS A 425 -33.67 6.84 -32.00
CA LYS A 425 -33.26 7.58 -30.82
C LYS A 425 -31.92 8.26 -31.03
N TYR A 426 -31.91 9.57 -30.84
CA TYR A 426 -30.70 10.41 -30.77
C TYR A 426 -30.29 10.62 -29.31
N ILE A 427 -29.08 10.24 -28.96
CA ILE A 427 -28.56 10.35 -27.59
C ILE A 427 -27.03 10.56 -27.62
N GLY A 428 -26.47 11.31 -26.71
CA GLY A 428 -25.02 11.39 -26.51
C GLY A 428 -24.44 9.97 -26.32
N ARG A 429 -23.41 9.62 -27.10
CA ARG A 429 -22.83 8.26 -27.09
C ARG A 429 -22.37 7.82 -25.73
N ASP A 430 -21.70 8.72 -24.98
CA ASP A 430 -21.19 8.43 -23.64
C ASP A 430 -22.34 8.28 -22.62
N VAL A 431 -23.45 9.04 -22.81
CA VAL A 431 -24.69 8.86 -22.03
C VAL A 431 -25.37 7.52 -22.32
N ASN A 432 -25.44 7.14 -23.61
CA ASN A 432 -25.94 5.83 -24.03
C ASN A 432 -25.10 4.69 -23.38
N ALA A 433 -23.77 4.82 -23.39
CA ALA A 433 -22.88 3.84 -22.80
C ALA A 433 -23.07 3.75 -21.27
N ALA A 434 -23.17 4.87 -20.56
CA ALA A 434 -23.41 4.90 -19.13
C ALA A 434 -24.75 4.23 -18.74
N LYS A 435 -25.81 4.44 -19.53
CA LYS A 435 -27.10 3.74 -19.37
C LYS A 435 -26.96 2.24 -19.56
N ASN A 436 -26.24 1.80 -20.60
CA ASN A 436 -26.02 0.38 -20.86
C ASN A 436 -25.14 -0.27 -19.78
N ILE A 437 -24.16 0.44 -19.23
CA ILE A 437 -23.38 -0.02 -18.09
C ILE A 437 -24.27 -0.22 -16.86
N LEU A 438 -25.19 0.72 -16.61
CA LEU A 438 -26.18 0.62 -15.52
C LEU A 438 -27.06 -0.62 -15.70
N LEU A 439 -27.70 -0.76 -16.84
CA LEU A 439 -28.59 -1.88 -17.14
C LEU A 439 -27.88 -3.23 -17.06
N LYS A 440 -26.71 -3.33 -17.73
CA LYS A 440 -25.90 -4.55 -17.72
C LYS A 440 -25.42 -4.95 -16.33
N GLY A 441 -25.07 -3.95 -15.51
CA GLY A 441 -24.64 -4.18 -14.15
C GLY A 441 -25.78 -4.64 -13.24
N ILE A 442 -26.98 -4.05 -13.36
CA ILE A 442 -28.16 -4.47 -12.62
C ILE A 442 -28.54 -5.92 -12.98
N ILE A 443 -28.66 -6.23 -14.26
CA ILE A 443 -29.06 -7.58 -14.73
C ILE A 443 -28.09 -8.67 -14.25
N LYS A 444 -26.79 -8.35 -14.18
CA LYS A 444 -25.77 -9.36 -13.91
C LYS A 444 -25.44 -9.53 -12.42
N HIS A 445 -25.61 -8.50 -11.61
CA HIS A 445 -25.04 -8.45 -10.27
C HIS A 445 -26.01 -8.06 -9.15
N LEU A 446 -27.21 -7.60 -9.49
CA LEU A 446 -28.29 -7.21 -8.56
C LEU A 446 -29.56 -7.98 -8.85
#